data_84ca53530b27f9bc202b5b6f8d306c07
#
_entry.id   84ca53530b27f9bc202b5b6f8d306c07
#
_cell.length_a   1.000
_cell.length_b   1.000
_cell.length_c   1.000
_cell.angle_alpha   90.00
_cell.angle_beta   90.00
_cell.angle_gamma   90.00
#
_symmetry.space_group_name_H-M   'P 1'
#
loop_
_entity.id
_entity.type
_entity.pdbx_description
1 polymer ?
#
loop_
_entity_poly.entity_id
_entity_poly.type
_entity_poly.pdbx_seq_one_letter_code
_entity_poly.pdbx_strand_id
1 'polypeptide(L)'
;MSHTPQEIFDFKSITDDCIKCGKCIPVCTIHNVNADEVTSPRGFLDLLGAYQRGNLELDANAKAIFESCFLCTACVEACPRSLPTDMVIEQVRADIGKKFGIAWYKKAFFLLLRHRSLNDIAFKLGWVFQTCGFKIQADIDSMSSRFNLPMLRADRLLPSLRKTSFLNSHEENISNGGKRKVAIFIGCLGNYNYVNVGNSLLEILGALGIDAFLAKDQKCCSAPAYFTGDFDTVDYNAKFNIEYFESFSKDENEARDDTASKIFKLI
;
A
#
# COMPACT_ATOMS: atom_id res chain seq x y z
N MET A 1 -0.24 -20.21 -13.06
CA MET A 1 -0.04 -20.92 -11.78
C MET A 1 -0.25 -19.89 -10.69
N SER A 2 -1.37 -19.93 -10.00
CA SER A 2 -1.66 -19.04 -8.87
C SER A 2 -0.88 -19.55 -7.66
N HIS A 3 0.28 -18.98 -7.41
CA HIS A 3 0.96 -19.19 -6.14
C HIS A 3 0.08 -18.57 -5.06
N THR A 4 -0.64 -19.39 -4.32
CA THR A 4 -1.30 -18.95 -3.11
C THR A 4 -0.20 -18.62 -2.09
N PRO A 5 -0.29 -17.52 -1.33
CA PRO A 5 0.70 -17.16 -0.30
C PRO A 5 0.97 -18.29 0.72
N GLN A 6 0.11 -19.31 0.79
CA GLN A 6 0.27 -20.49 1.63
C GLN A 6 1.51 -21.35 1.32
N GLU A 7 2.08 -21.25 0.11
CA GLU A 7 3.25 -22.05 -0.27
C GLU A 7 4.59 -21.39 0.11
N ILE A 8 4.59 -20.09 0.44
CA ILE A 8 5.83 -19.32 0.67
C ILE A 8 6.21 -19.25 2.14
N PHE A 9 5.26 -19.39 3.08
CA PHE A 9 5.50 -19.22 4.52
C PHE A 9 4.86 -20.34 5.34
N ASP A 10 5.66 -20.98 6.17
CA ASP A 10 5.16 -21.83 7.24
C ASP A 10 4.66 -20.97 8.42
N PHE A 11 3.41 -20.52 8.32
CA PHE A 11 2.78 -19.69 9.36
C PHE A 11 2.71 -20.39 10.71
N LYS A 12 2.71 -21.73 10.74
CA LYS A 12 2.69 -22.50 11.99
C LYS A 12 4.00 -22.27 12.74
N SER A 13 5.14 -22.32 12.07
CA SER A 13 6.43 -22.05 12.69
C SER A 13 6.49 -20.62 13.25
N ILE A 14 5.93 -19.63 12.57
CA ILE A 14 5.92 -18.22 13.02
C ILE A 14 5.16 -18.05 14.34
N THR A 15 3.99 -18.69 14.48
CA THR A 15 3.21 -18.59 15.73
C THR A 15 3.85 -19.35 16.88
N ASP A 16 4.46 -20.51 16.60
CA ASP A 16 5.15 -21.34 17.59
C ASP A 16 6.51 -20.75 18.02
N ASP A 17 7.16 -20.00 17.13
CA ASP A 17 8.43 -19.30 17.41
C ASP A 17 8.29 -18.07 18.33
N CYS A 18 7.07 -17.63 18.60
CA CYS A 18 6.83 -16.51 19.49
C CYS A 18 7.13 -16.88 20.95
N ILE A 19 8.20 -16.30 21.50
CA ILE A 19 8.63 -16.50 22.90
C ILE A 19 7.78 -15.72 23.92
N LYS A 20 6.72 -15.04 23.48
CA LYS A 20 5.76 -14.30 24.31
C LYS A 20 6.36 -13.23 25.23
N CYS A 21 7.52 -12.66 24.87
CA CYS A 21 8.25 -11.68 25.68
C CYS A 21 7.54 -10.31 25.83
N GLY A 22 6.56 -10.00 24.98
CA GLY A 22 5.75 -8.78 25.06
C GLY A 22 6.42 -7.50 24.55
N LYS A 23 7.66 -7.52 24.01
CA LYS A 23 8.34 -6.31 23.51
C LYS A 23 7.59 -5.61 22.37
N CYS A 24 6.75 -6.31 21.63
CA CYS A 24 5.92 -5.77 20.55
C CYS A 24 4.70 -4.99 21.05
N ILE A 25 4.30 -5.15 22.31
CA ILE A 25 3.07 -4.54 22.87
C ILE A 25 3.20 -3.02 22.99
N PRO A 26 4.25 -2.45 23.62
CA PRO A 26 4.35 -1.00 23.81
C PRO A 26 4.44 -0.20 22.51
N VAL A 27 4.93 -0.81 21.42
CA VAL A 27 5.07 -0.13 20.11
C VAL A 27 3.82 -0.25 19.26
N CYS A 28 2.81 -1.02 19.68
CA CYS A 28 1.60 -1.22 18.91
C CYS A 28 0.62 -0.05 19.11
N THR A 29 0.33 0.68 18.04
CA THR A 29 -0.62 1.80 18.06
C THR A 29 -2.04 1.34 18.41
N ILE A 30 -2.45 0.16 17.95
CA ILE A 30 -3.79 -0.39 18.24
C ILE A 30 -3.93 -0.75 19.70
N HIS A 31 -2.95 -1.45 20.27
CA HIS A 31 -2.95 -1.78 21.68
C HIS A 31 -2.94 -0.53 22.58
N ASN A 32 -2.18 0.50 22.18
CA ASN A 32 -2.13 1.77 22.94
C ASN A 32 -3.48 2.51 22.95
N VAL A 33 -4.35 2.28 21.96
CA VAL A 33 -5.70 2.87 21.91
C VAL A 33 -6.72 1.99 22.63
N ASN A 34 -6.69 0.68 22.37
CA ASN A 34 -7.71 -0.26 22.87
C ASN A 34 -7.40 -0.76 24.29
N ALA A 35 -6.12 -0.76 24.68
CA ALA A 35 -5.61 -1.33 25.94
C ALA A 35 -6.04 -2.81 26.15
N ASP A 36 -6.20 -3.55 25.06
CA ASP A 36 -6.66 -4.93 25.03
C ASP A 36 -5.58 -5.85 24.44
N GLU A 37 -5.25 -6.90 25.18
CA GLU A 37 -4.24 -7.89 24.76
C GLU A 37 -4.65 -8.59 23.47
N VAL A 38 -5.93 -8.83 23.23
CA VAL A 38 -6.47 -9.49 22.04
C VAL A 38 -6.10 -8.72 20.76
N THR A 39 -6.03 -7.39 20.84
CA THR A 39 -5.62 -6.53 19.74
C THR A 39 -4.14 -6.11 19.81
N SER A 40 -3.32 -6.81 20.60
CA SER A 40 -1.88 -6.66 20.62
C SER A 40 -1.21 -7.56 19.58
N PRO A 41 0.04 -7.26 19.14
CA PRO A 41 0.75 -8.13 18.20
C PRO A 41 0.97 -9.55 18.75
N ARG A 42 1.21 -9.69 20.06
CA ARG A 42 1.30 -10.98 20.72
C ARG A 42 -0.04 -11.70 20.72
N GLY A 43 -1.12 -11.00 21.02
CA GLY A 43 -2.49 -11.54 20.98
C GLY A 43 -2.87 -11.99 19.57
N PHE A 44 -2.51 -11.23 18.54
CA PHE A 44 -2.69 -11.64 17.15
C PHE A 44 -2.00 -12.97 16.84
N LEU A 45 -0.74 -13.15 17.26
CA LEU A 45 -0.02 -14.40 17.06
C LEU A 45 -0.65 -15.58 17.83
N ASP A 46 -1.14 -15.36 19.05
CA ASP A 46 -1.84 -16.39 19.80
C ASP A 46 -3.15 -16.81 19.15
N LEU A 47 -3.97 -15.85 18.69
CA LEU A 47 -5.20 -16.13 17.96
C LEU A 47 -4.94 -16.81 16.62
N LEU A 48 -3.90 -16.40 15.89
CA LEU A 48 -3.47 -17.04 14.65
C LEU A 48 -3.07 -18.49 14.88
N GLY A 49 -2.30 -18.77 15.92
CA GLY A 49 -1.97 -20.13 16.31
C GLY A 49 -3.21 -20.96 16.65
N ALA A 50 -4.19 -20.38 17.35
CA ALA A 50 -5.46 -21.03 17.62
C ALA A 50 -6.28 -21.31 16.34
N TYR A 51 -6.30 -20.37 15.41
CA TYR A 51 -6.96 -20.54 14.11
C TYR A 51 -6.32 -21.67 13.29
N GLN A 52 -4.98 -21.70 13.20
CA GLN A 52 -4.27 -22.72 12.46
C GLN A 52 -4.46 -24.14 13.03
N ARG A 53 -4.61 -24.23 14.36
CA ARG A 53 -4.89 -25.52 15.03
C ARG A 53 -6.39 -25.91 14.95
N GLY A 54 -7.25 -25.12 14.32
CA GLY A 54 -8.67 -25.35 14.23
C GLY A 54 -9.45 -25.07 15.53
N ASN A 55 -8.84 -24.40 16.51
CA ASN A 55 -9.45 -24.06 17.80
C ASN A 55 -10.15 -22.68 17.79
N LEU A 56 -9.99 -21.92 16.71
CA LEU A 56 -10.63 -20.63 16.51
C LEU A 56 -11.33 -20.62 15.15
N GLU A 57 -12.61 -20.28 15.12
CA GLU A 57 -13.31 -20.01 13.89
C GLU A 57 -13.20 -18.53 13.52
N LEU A 58 -13.09 -18.24 12.21
CA LEU A 58 -13.17 -16.88 11.70
C LEU A 58 -14.63 -16.42 11.71
N ASP A 59 -15.11 -15.96 12.85
CA ASP A 59 -16.42 -15.31 13.01
C ASP A 59 -16.33 -13.79 12.80
N ALA A 60 -17.42 -13.07 13.01
CA ALA A 60 -17.46 -11.62 12.88
C ALA A 60 -16.55 -10.90 13.90
N ASN A 61 -16.36 -11.49 15.09
CA ASN A 61 -15.49 -10.94 16.13
C ASN A 61 -14.01 -11.14 15.77
N ALA A 62 -13.61 -12.35 15.36
CA ALA A 62 -12.26 -12.62 14.88
C ALA A 62 -11.91 -11.72 13.68
N LYS A 63 -12.86 -11.53 12.75
CA LYS A 63 -12.72 -10.59 11.66
C LYS A 63 -12.41 -9.16 12.15
N ALA A 64 -13.20 -8.63 13.08
CA ALA A 64 -13.01 -7.28 13.62
C ALA A 64 -11.65 -7.13 14.31
N ILE A 65 -11.20 -8.16 15.03
CA ILE A 65 -9.90 -8.19 15.70
C ILE A 65 -8.76 -8.12 14.68
N PHE A 66 -8.72 -9.02 13.71
CA PHE A 66 -7.65 -9.04 12.70
C PHE A 66 -7.67 -7.83 11.75
N GLU A 67 -8.84 -7.30 11.44
CA GLU A 67 -8.97 -6.07 10.63
C GLU A 67 -8.55 -4.80 11.40
N SER A 68 -8.43 -4.84 12.72
CA SER A 68 -7.98 -3.70 13.53
C SER A 68 -6.49 -3.36 13.35
N CYS A 69 -5.65 -4.32 12.96
CA CYS A 69 -4.23 -4.09 12.75
C CYS A 69 -3.98 -3.11 11.60
N PHE A 70 -3.07 -2.13 11.79
CA PHE A 70 -2.69 -1.17 10.75
C PHE A 70 -1.58 -1.66 9.82
N LEU A 71 -1.03 -2.85 10.05
CA LEU A 71 0.10 -3.39 9.28
C LEU A 71 1.29 -2.42 9.20
N CYS A 72 1.55 -1.69 10.29
CA CYS A 72 2.60 -0.67 10.37
C CYS A 72 4.01 -1.22 10.60
N THR A 73 4.15 -2.54 10.73
CA THR A 73 5.39 -3.30 10.94
C THR A 73 6.21 -2.98 12.21
N ALA A 74 5.81 -1.99 13.03
CA ALA A 74 6.53 -1.60 14.25
C ALA A 74 6.78 -2.78 15.22
N CYS A 75 5.85 -3.74 15.28
CA CYS A 75 5.99 -4.95 16.08
C CYS A 75 7.04 -5.93 15.54
N VAL A 76 7.26 -5.95 14.23
CA VAL A 76 8.29 -6.78 13.57
C VAL A 76 9.66 -6.25 13.93
N GLU A 77 9.87 -4.93 13.80
CA GLU A 77 11.13 -4.26 14.17
C GLU A 77 11.46 -4.39 15.67
N ALA A 78 10.45 -4.34 16.54
CA ALA A 78 10.64 -4.51 17.98
C ALA A 78 10.84 -5.97 18.40
N CYS A 79 10.58 -6.94 17.51
CA CYS A 79 10.65 -8.36 17.83
C CYS A 79 12.10 -8.87 17.83
N PRO A 80 12.61 -9.44 18.97
CA PRO A 80 13.97 -9.99 18.99
C PRO A 80 14.15 -11.22 18.08
N ARG A 81 13.06 -11.81 17.60
CA ARG A 81 13.03 -12.91 16.64
C ARG A 81 12.65 -12.45 15.23
N SER A 82 12.40 -11.16 15.03
CA SER A 82 11.98 -10.57 13.74
C SER A 82 10.82 -11.34 13.08
N LEU A 83 9.83 -11.75 13.88
CA LEU A 83 8.69 -12.52 13.39
C LEU A 83 7.85 -11.63 12.46
N PRO A 84 7.52 -12.07 11.23
CA PRO A 84 6.75 -11.32 10.26
C PRO A 84 5.24 -11.34 10.60
N THR A 85 4.86 -10.70 11.71
CA THR A 85 3.47 -10.66 12.21
C THR A 85 2.52 -10.02 11.19
N ASP A 86 2.98 -9.03 10.45
CA ASP A 86 2.24 -8.37 9.36
C ASP A 86 1.82 -9.36 8.28
N MET A 87 2.73 -10.19 7.79
CA MET A 87 2.45 -11.18 6.73
C MET A 87 1.43 -12.23 7.18
N VAL A 88 1.52 -12.66 8.43
CA VAL A 88 0.57 -13.65 9.00
C VAL A 88 -0.84 -13.06 9.12
N ILE A 89 -0.94 -11.79 9.53
CA ILE A 89 -2.24 -11.09 9.60
C ILE A 89 -2.84 -10.91 8.21
N GLU A 90 -2.03 -10.61 7.20
CA GLU A 90 -2.51 -10.46 5.82
C GLU A 90 -3.07 -11.76 5.25
N GLN A 91 -2.41 -12.89 5.54
CA GLN A 91 -2.93 -14.20 5.15
C GLN A 91 -4.33 -14.45 5.74
N VAL A 92 -4.51 -14.17 7.03
CA VAL A 92 -5.83 -14.32 7.66
C VAL A 92 -6.86 -13.35 7.09
N ARG A 93 -6.45 -12.14 6.70
CA ARG A 93 -7.35 -11.21 5.99
C ARG A 93 -7.78 -11.73 4.63
N ALA A 94 -6.90 -12.45 3.92
CA ALA A 94 -7.29 -13.15 2.69
C ALA A 94 -8.34 -14.23 2.97
N ASP A 95 -8.16 -15.02 4.02
CA ASP A 95 -9.13 -16.04 4.42
C ASP A 95 -10.47 -15.41 4.87
N ILE A 96 -10.42 -14.29 5.58
CA ILE A 96 -11.58 -13.47 5.92
C ILE A 96 -12.28 -12.97 4.66
N GLY A 97 -11.52 -12.46 3.69
CA GLY A 97 -12.04 -12.01 2.40
C GLY A 97 -12.72 -13.11 1.61
N LYS A 98 -12.17 -14.34 1.65
CA LYS A 98 -12.78 -15.52 1.04
C LYS A 98 -14.07 -15.93 1.76
N LYS A 99 -14.08 -15.95 3.10
CA LYS A 99 -15.23 -16.40 3.91
C LYS A 99 -16.39 -15.41 3.88
N PHE A 100 -16.12 -14.12 4.10
CA PHE A 100 -17.15 -13.08 4.24
C PHE A 100 -17.42 -12.31 2.95
N GLY A 101 -16.54 -12.48 1.95
CA GLY A 101 -16.56 -11.67 0.74
C GLY A 101 -16.04 -10.26 0.97
N ILE A 102 -15.68 -9.59 -0.13
CA ILE A 102 -15.28 -8.19 -0.14
C ILE A 102 -16.48 -7.35 -0.54
N ALA A 103 -16.76 -6.28 0.21
CA ALA A 103 -17.88 -5.38 -0.04
C ALA A 103 -17.85 -4.84 -1.49
N TRP A 104 -19.00 -4.77 -2.15
CA TRP A 104 -19.12 -4.41 -3.56
C TRP A 104 -18.47 -3.06 -3.92
N TYR A 105 -18.57 -2.06 -3.03
CA TYR A 105 -17.96 -0.75 -3.24
C TYR A 105 -16.43 -0.79 -3.18
N LYS A 106 -15.84 -1.69 -2.34
CA LYS A 106 -14.39 -1.94 -2.34
C LYS A 106 -13.96 -2.60 -3.65
N LYS A 107 -14.73 -3.59 -4.13
CA LYS A 107 -14.46 -4.24 -5.44
C LYS A 107 -14.51 -3.24 -6.59
N ALA A 108 -15.49 -2.33 -6.60
CA ALA A 108 -15.58 -1.27 -7.60
C ALA A 108 -14.36 -0.32 -7.53
N PHE A 109 -13.93 0.05 -6.32
CA PHE A 109 -12.72 0.83 -6.12
C PHE A 109 -11.46 0.09 -6.58
N PHE A 110 -11.32 -1.20 -6.28
CA PHE A 110 -10.17 -2.01 -6.71
C PHE A 110 -10.13 -2.19 -8.23
N LEU A 111 -11.29 -2.34 -8.88
CA LEU A 111 -11.38 -2.31 -10.34
C LEU A 111 -10.84 -1.00 -10.92
N LEU A 112 -11.17 0.12 -10.29
CA LEU A 112 -10.62 1.43 -10.67
C LEU A 112 -9.09 1.44 -10.56
N LEU A 113 -8.51 0.86 -9.49
CA LEU A 113 -7.06 0.79 -9.30
C LEU A 113 -6.32 -0.04 -10.37
N ARG A 114 -7.01 -0.96 -11.05
CA ARG A 114 -6.44 -1.75 -12.15
C ARG A 114 -6.27 -0.95 -13.45
N HIS A 115 -7.05 0.12 -13.62
CA HIS A 115 -7.14 0.88 -14.87
C HIS A 115 -6.68 2.32 -14.68
N ARG A 116 -5.48 2.64 -15.13
CA ARG A 116 -4.88 3.97 -15.00
C ARG A 116 -5.76 5.08 -15.60
N SER A 117 -6.25 4.90 -16.81
CA SER A 117 -7.08 5.89 -17.50
C SER A 117 -8.41 6.15 -16.76
N LEU A 118 -9.02 5.12 -16.18
CA LEU A 118 -10.20 5.29 -15.34
C LEU A 118 -9.89 6.06 -14.06
N ASN A 119 -8.72 5.82 -13.46
CA ASN A 119 -8.26 6.60 -12.32
C ASN A 119 -8.11 8.09 -12.68
N ASP A 120 -7.46 8.42 -13.79
CA ASP A 120 -7.28 9.80 -14.22
C ASP A 120 -8.63 10.52 -14.41
N ILE A 121 -9.61 9.86 -15.03
CA ILE A 121 -10.97 10.38 -15.19
C ILE A 121 -11.64 10.56 -13.82
N ALA A 122 -11.58 9.54 -12.95
CA ALA A 122 -12.23 9.57 -11.65
C ALA A 122 -11.65 10.66 -10.74
N PHE A 123 -10.31 10.81 -10.71
CA PHE A 123 -9.67 11.86 -9.92
C PHE A 123 -9.92 13.27 -10.49
N LYS A 124 -9.99 13.41 -11.82
CA LYS A 124 -10.36 14.68 -12.47
C LYS A 124 -11.79 15.07 -12.17
N LEU A 125 -12.74 14.15 -12.26
CA LEU A 125 -14.12 14.36 -11.84
C LEU A 125 -14.20 14.65 -10.34
N GLY A 126 -13.49 13.89 -9.52
CA GLY A 126 -13.36 14.11 -8.08
C GLY A 126 -12.89 15.54 -7.78
N TRP A 127 -11.88 16.04 -8.49
CA TRP A 127 -11.40 17.43 -8.33
C TRP A 127 -12.49 18.46 -8.69
N VAL A 128 -13.23 18.26 -9.77
CA VAL A 128 -14.32 19.18 -10.19
C VAL A 128 -15.42 19.23 -9.12
N PHE A 129 -15.80 18.08 -8.57
CA PHE A 129 -16.89 17.97 -7.61
C PHE A 129 -16.47 18.02 -6.14
N GLN A 130 -15.15 18.11 -5.83
CA GLN A 130 -14.69 18.07 -4.44
C GLN A 130 -15.29 19.19 -3.58
N THR A 131 -15.53 20.38 -4.13
CA THR A 131 -16.12 21.50 -3.40
C THR A 131 -17.59 21.27 -3.03
N CYS A 132 -18.31 20.44 -3.81
CA CYS A 132 -19.69 20.08 -3.51
C CYS A 132 -19.81 19.10 -2.34
N GLY A 133 -18.94 18.06 -2.34
CA GLY A 133 -18.98 16.97 -1.33
C GLY A 133 -18.10 17.20 -0.12
N PHE A 134 -17.10 18.08 -0.21
CA PHE A 134 -16.08 18.28 0.82
C PHE A 134 -15.90 19.75 1.18
N LYS A 135 -15.48 19.99 2.42
CA LYS A 135 -14.97 21.27 2.89
C LYS A 135 -13.46 21.27 2.69
N ILE A 136 -12.95 22.15 1.84
CA ILE A 136 -11.52 22.26 1.54
C ILE A 136 -10.87 23.17 2.57
N GLN A 137 -9.76 22.74 3.16
CA GLN A 137 -8.90 23.50 4.05
C GLN A 137 -7.59 23.74 3.29
N ALA A 138 -7.51 24.88 2.60
CA ALA A 138 -6.41 25.19 1.69
C ALA A 138 -5.06 25.43 2.43
N ASP A 139 -5.11 25.83 3.68
CA ASP A 139 -3.95 26.07 4.56
C ASP A 139 -3.15 24.79 4.86
N ILE A 140 -3.82 23.66 4.91
CA ILE A 140 -3.21 22.36 5.20
C ILE A 140 -3.38 21.34 4.06
N ASP A 141 -3.73 21.80 2.85
CA ASP A 141 -3.93 20.95 1.66
C ASP A 141 -4.85 19.74 1.92
N SER A 142 -5.86 19.91 2.75
CA SER A 142 -6.75 18.83 3.15
C SER A 142 -8.23 19.16 2.88
N MET A 143 -9.06 18.13 2.95
CA MET A 143 -10.50 18.24 2.84
C MET A 143 -11.19 17.31 3.84
N SER A 144 -12.37 17.69 4.33
CA SER A 144 -13.25 16.83 5.15
C SER A 144 -14.58 16.64 4.45
N SER A 145 -15.16 15.45 4.55
CA SER A 145 -16.47 15.19 3.96
C SER A 145 -17.56 16.03 4.62
N ARG A 146 -18.54 16.51 3.83
CA ARG A 146 -19.75 17.18 4.34
C ARG A 146 -20.75 16.19 4.90
N PHE A 147 -20.66 14.93 4.49
CA PHE A 147 -21.60 13.87 4.83
C PHE A 147 -20.83 12.61 5.24
N ASN A 148 -21.42 11.76 6.09
CA ASN A 148 -20.89 10.45 6.37
C ASN A 148 -21.12 9.53 5.15
N LEU A 149 -20.06 9.03 4.56
CA LEU A 149 -20.08 8.07 3.46
C LEU A 149 -19.61 6.70 3.95
N PRO A 150 -19.93 5.60 3.26
CA PRO A 150 -19.63 4.24 3.72
C PRO A 150 -18.17 3.94 4.07
N MET A 151 -17.22 4.74 3.58
CA MET A 151 -15.78 4.60 3.86
C MET A 151 -15.17 5.85 4.49
N LEU A 152 -15.95 6.92 4.66
CA LEU A 152 -15.50 8.27 4.95
C LEU A 152 -16.36 8.89 6.03
N ARG A 153 -15.79 9.02 7.23
CA ARG A 153 -16.43 9.78 8.31
C ARG A 153 -16.21 11.28 8.05
N ALA A 154 -17.22 12.08 8.39
CA ALA A 154 -17.18 13.53 8.18
C ALA A 154 -16.11 14.25 9.03
N ASP A 155 -15.65 13.64 10.10
CA ASP A 155 -14.59 14.14 10.98
C ASP A 155 -13.17 13.80 10.49
N ARG A 156 -13.04 13.01 9.41
CA ARG A 156 -11.75 12.57 8.88
C ARG A 156 -11.20 13.55 7.86
N LEU A 157 -9.96 13.97 8.08
CA LEU A 157 -9.21 14.76 7.10
C LEU A 157 -8.62 13.85 6.02
N LEU A 158 -8.80 14.26 4.78
CA LEU A 158 -8.24 13.63 3.59
C LEU A 158 -7.36 14.63 2.86
N PRO A 159 -6.31 14.19 2.15
CA PRO A 159 -5.56 15.10 1.29
C PRO A 159 -6.46 15.60 0.14
N SER A 160 -6.35 16.88 -0.20
CA SER A 160 -7.10 17.48 -1.31
C SER A 160 -6.65 16.91 -2.66
N LEU A 161 -7.56 16.91 -3.63
CA LEU A 161 -7.26 16.50 -5.01
C LEU A 161 -6.64 17.66 -5.77
N ARG A 162 -5.63 17.39 -6.58
CA ARG A 162 -5.01 18.38 -7.46
C ARG A 162 -5.67 18.38 -8.84
N LYS A 163 -5.70 19.55 -9.48
CA LYS A 163 -6.27 19.73 -10.82
C LYS A 163 -5.56 18.87 -11.87
N THR A 164 -4.24 18.83 -11.80
CA THR A 164 -3.39 18.08 -12.72
C THR A 164 -2.57 17.08 -11.91
N SER A 165 -2.55 15.84 -12.37
CA SER A 165 -1.73 14.79 -11.74
C SER A 165 -0.25 15.02 -12.03
N PHE A 166 0.63 14.54 -11.13
CA PHE A 166 2.08 14.65 -11.29
C PHE A 166 2.56 14.08 -12.63
N LEU A 167 2.17 12.85 -12.96
CA LEU A 167 2.59 12.21 -14.20
C LEU A 167 2.10 12.94 -15.47
N ASN A 168 0.93 13.59 -15.41
CA ASN A 168 0.40 14.34 -16.57
C ASN A 168 1.00 15.76 -16.69
N SER A 169 1.66 16.26 -15.65
CA SER A 169 2.29 17.60 -15.65
C SER A 169 3.75 17.61 -16.09
N HIS A 170 4.38 16.46 -16.26
CA HIS A 170 5.77 16.33 -16.64
C HIS A 170 5.94 15.45 -17.88
N GLU A 171 7.08 15.58 -18.57
CA GLU A 171 7.47 14.66 -19.64
C GLU A 171 7.88 13.30 -19.09
N GLU A 172 7.85 12.26 -19.93
CA GLU A 172 8.22 10.90 -19.53
C GLU A 172 9.70 10.77 -19.23
N ASN A 173 10.54 11.40 -20.06
CA ASN A 173 11.98 11.41 -19.90
C ASN A 173 12.47 12.81 -19.55
N ILE A 174 13.08 12.96 -18.39
CA ILE A 174 13.63 14.22 -17.89
C ILE A 174 15.14 14.08 -17.89
N SER A 175 15.81 14.88 -18.74
CA SER A 175 17.26 14.90 -18.83
C SER A 175 17.83 16.05 -18.00
N ASN A 176 18.73 15.71 -17.08
CA ASN A 176 19.49 16.65 -16.26
C ASN A 176 21.00 16.65 -16.63
N GLY A 177 21.34 16.04 -17.78
CA GLY A 177 22.72 15.96 -18.28
C GLY A 177 23.61 14.96 -17.55
N GLY A 178 23.00 14.05 -16.77
CA GLY A 178 23.71 13.09 -15.94
C GLY A 178 24.08 11.79 -16.69
N LYS A 179 24.97 11.04 -16.05
CA LYS A 179 25.32 9.68 -16.50
C LYS A 179 24.43 8.60 -15.88
N ARG A 180 23.66 8.95 -14.87
CA ARG A 180 22.73 8.06 -14.17
C ARG A 180 21.31 8.46 -14.47
N LYS A 181 20.44 7.47 -14.62
CA LYS A 181 19.01 7.64 -14.83
C LYS A 181 18.25 6.76 -13.84
N VAL A 182 17.18 7.26 -13.28
CA VAL A 182 16.34 6.55 -12.32
C VAL A 182 14.90 6.49 -12.83
N ALA A 183 14.25 5.37 -12.63
CA ALA A 183 12.81 5.25 -12.87
C ALA A 183 12.04 5.60 -11.60
N ILE A 184 10.95 6.38 -11.72
CA ILE A 184 10.16 6.86 -10.60
C ILE A 184 8.82 6.15 -10.56
N PHE A 185 8.59 5.41 -9.46
CA PHE A 185 7.28 4.89 -9.08
C PHE A 185 6.62 5.85 -8.10
N ILE A 186 5.71 6.72 -8.58
CA ILE A 186 5.08 7.75 -7.73
C ILE A 186 3.86 7.26 -6.97
N GLY A 187 3.20 6.20 -7.45
CA GLY A 187 1.95 5.69 -6.88
C GLY A 187 0.76 6.64 -7.03
N CYS A 188 -0.42 6.20 -6.57
CA CYS A 188 -1.65 7.00 -6.76
C CYS A 188 -1.69 8.25 -5.85
N LEU A 189 -1.28 8.15 -4.58
CA LEU A 189 -1.30 9.30 -3.67
C LEU A 189 -0.32 10.39 -4.08
N GLY A 190 0.92 10.04 -4.45
CA GLY A 190 1.90 10.99 -4.96
C GLY A 190 1.47 11.63 -6.28
N ASN A 191 0.77 10.85 -7.11
CA ASN A 191 0.32 11.33 -8.41
C ASN A 191 -0.86 12.30 -8.35
N TYR A 192 -1.85 12.09 -7.49
CA TYR A 192 -3.11 12.85 -7.49
C TYR A 192 -3.29 13.82 -6.32
N ASN A 193 -2.66 13.53 -5.18
CA ASN A 193 -2.81 14.30 -3.95
C ASN A 193 -1.52 15.03 -3.57
N TYR A 194 -0.43 14.30 -3.40
CA TYR A 194 0.85 14.84 -2.93
C TYR A 194 1.81 15.14 -4.10
N VAL A 195 1.33 15.86 -5.11
CA VAL A 195 2.11 16.22 -6.32
C VAL A 195 3.41 16.95 -5.98
N ASN A 196 3.40 17.74 -4.92
CA ASN A 196 4.59 18.44 -4.40
C ASN A 196 5.73 17.48 -4.03
N VAL A 197 5.44 16.27 -3.53
CA VAL A 197 6.47 15.27 -3.21
C VAL A 197 7.21 14.84 -4.48
N GLY A 198 6.46 14.57 -5.55
CA GLY A 198 7.06 14.24 -6.85
C GLY A 198 7.87 15.40 -7.43
N ASN A 199 7.37 16.64 -7.34
CA ASN A 199 8.07 17.82 -7.82
C ASN A 199 9.39 18.02 -7.06
N SER A 200 9.38 17.96 -5.73
CA SER A 200 10.58 18.08 -4.91
C SER A 200 11.60 16.97 -5.21
N LEU A 201 11.13 15.75 -5.50
CA LEU A 201 12.02 14.67 -5.94
C LEU A 201 12.71 15.03 -7.27
N LEU A 202 11.98 15.57 -8.26
CA LEU A 202 12.57 16.00 -9.53
C LEU A 202 13.57 17.14 -9.36
N GLU A 203 13.30 18.11 -8.48
CA GLU A 203 14.23 19.19 -8.14
C GLU A 203 15.53 18.65 -7.54
N ILE A 204 15.45 17.67 -6.63
CA ILE A 204 16.61 17.01 -6.04
C ILE A 204 17.42 16.28 -7.11
N LEU A 205 16.74 15.51 -7.98
CA LEU A 205 17.41 14.78 -9.07
C LEU A 205 18.08 15.76 -10.05
N GLY A 206 17.43 16.89 -10.37
CA GLY A 206 18.00 17.96 -11.18
C GLY A 206 19.27 18.54 -10.57
N ALA A 207 19.23 18.87 -9.26
CA ALA A 207 20.41 19.38 -8.55
C ALA A 207 21.58 18.38 -8.48
N LEU A 208 21.29 17.08 -8.51
CA LEU A 208 22.27 16.01 -8.52
C LEU A 208 22.75 15.63 -9.94
N GLY A 209 22.16 16.22 -10.99
CA GLY A 209 22.45 15.86 -12.38
C GLY A 209 22.07 14.41 -12.68
N ILE A 210 20.96 13.91 -12.15
CA ILE A 210 20.44 12.56 -12.37
C ILE A 210 19.22 12.65 -13.27
N ASP A 211 19.25 11.94 -14.39
CA ASP A 211 18.11 11.86 -15.31
C ASP A 211 16.96 11.02 -14.70
N ALA A 212 15.72 11.34 -15.04
CA ALA A 212 14.56 10.64 -14.53
C ALA A 212 13.67 10.08 -15.64
N PHE A 213 13.15 8.89 -15.42
CA PHE A 213 12.09 8.28 -16.20
C PHE A 213 10.80 8.21 -15.38
N LEU A 214 9.77 8.87 -15.86
CA LEU A 214 8.45 8.85 -15.26
C LEU A 214 7.58 7.79 -15.94
N ALA A 215 7.47 6.64 -15.32
CA ALA A 215 6.67 5.54 -15.84
C ALA A 215 5.19 5.94 -15.95
N LYS A 216 4.77 6.44 -17.12
CA LYS A 216 3.43 7.03 -17.33
C LYS A 216 2.29 6.04 -17.12
N ASP A 217 2.49 4.78 -17.52
CA ASP A 217 1.46 3.74 -17.46
C ASP A 217 1.50 2.92 -16.18
N GLN A 218 2.36 3.31 -15.20
CA GLN A 218 2.42 2.62 -13.91
C GLN A 218 1.03 2.49 -13.28
N LYS A 219 0.72 1.30 -12.76
CA LYS A 219 -0.51 1.03 -12.01
C LYS A 219 -0.34 1.35 -10.53
N CYS A 220 -1.44 1.36 -9.79
CA CYS A 220 -1.41 1.52 -8.34
C CYS A 220 -0.59 0.39 -7.68
N CYS A 221 0.09 0.69 -6.56
CA CYS A 221 0.76 -0.32 -5.73
C CYS A 221 -0.20 -1.32 -5.08
N SER A 222 -1.52 -1.07 -5.15
CA SER A 222 -2.58 -1.91 -4.61
C SER A 222 -2.61 -2.05 -3.08
N ALA A 223 -1.94 -1.20 -2.32
CA ALA A 223 -1.96 -1.28 -0.86
C ALA A 223 -3.36 -1.39 -0.23
N PRO A 224 -4.42 -0.65 -0.68
CA PRO A 224 -5.77 -0.84 -0.13
C PRO A 224 -6.37 -2.23 -0.43
N ALA A 225 -6.04 -2.82 -1.58
CA ALA A 225 -6.47 -4.17 -1.93
C ALA A 225 -5.73 -5.20 -1.08
N TYR A 226 -4.42 -5.03 -0.91
CA TYR A 226 -3.57 -5.85 -0.07
C TYR A 226 -4.07 -5.86 1.38
N PHE A 227 -4.30 -4.69 1.98
CA PHE A 227 -4.83 -4.59 3.34
C PHE A 227 -6.25 -5.15 3.53
N THR A 228 -6.97 -5.38 2.44
CA THR A 228 -8.31 -5.98 2.46
C THR A 228 -8.28 -7.49 2.16
N GLY A 229 -7.14 -8.03 1.72
CA GLY A 229 -6.97 -9.42 1.33
C GLY A 229 -7.42 -9.73 -0.11
N ASP A 230 -7.55 -8.71 -0.99
CA ASP A 230 -7.80 -8.88 -2.43
C ASP A 230 -6.47 -9.05 -3.19
N PHE A 231 -5.89 -10.22 -3.07
CA PHE A 231 -4.61 -10.53 -3.73
C PHE A 231 -4.73 -10.59 -5.25
N ASP A 232 -5.90 -10.89 -5.82
CA ASP A 232 -6.09 -10.88 -7.28
C ASP A 232 -5.81 -9.50 -7.89
N THR A 233 -6.22 -8.44 -7.20
CA THR A 233 -5.92 -7.06 -7.63
C THR A 233 -4.44 -6.72 -7.40
N VAL A 234 -3.85 -7.19 -6.31
CA VAL A 234 -2.42 -6.98 -6.02
C VAL A 234 -1.57 -7.64 -7.09
N ASP A 235 -1.79 -8.93 -7.36
CA ASP A 235 -1.03 -9.71 -8.33
C ASP A 235 -1.13 -9.12 -9.75
N TYR A 236 -2.34 -8.72 -10.14
CA TYR A 236 -2.57 -8.10 -11.46
C TYR A 236 -1.75 -6.81 -11.63
N ASN A 237 -1.77 -5.91 -10.64
CA ASN A 237 -1.05 -4.66 -10.72
C ASN A 237 0.46 -4.82 -10.52
N ALA A 238 0.88 -5.69 -9.60
CA ALA A 238 2.28 -5.99 -9.33
C ALA A 238 2.97 -6.57 -10.57
N LYS A 239 2.36 -7.60 -11.19
CA LYS A 239 2.87 -8.21 -12.41
C LYS A 239 3.06 -7.19 -13.51
N PHE A 240 2.06 -6.34 -13.78
CA PHE A 240 2.16 -5.29 -14.78
C PHE A 240 3.30 -4.31 -14.46
N ASN A 241 3.38 -3.83 -13.22
CA ASN A 241 4.41 -2.87 -12.83
C ASN A 241 5.82 -3.47 -12.93
N ILE A 242 6.01 -4.73 -12.49
CA ILE A 242 7.30 -5.42 -12.62
C ILE A 242 7.71 -5.50 -14.08
N GLU A 243 6.85 -6.04 -14.96
CA GLU A 243 7.12 -6.16 -16.39
C GLU A 243 7.43 -4.80 -17.03
N TYR A 244 6.71 -3.75 -16.64
CA TYR A 244 6.89 -2.40 -17.17
C TYR A 244 8.24 -1.78 -16.73
N PHE A 245 8.63 -1.93 -15.48
CA PHE A 245 9.91 -1.41 -14.99
C PHE A 245 11.11 -2.28 -15.43
N GLU A 246 10.91 -3.58 -15.64
CA GLU A 246 11.94 -4.45 -16.24
C GLU A 246 12.22 -4.11 -17.68
N SER A 247 11.22 -3.71 -18.48
CA SER A 247 11.44 -3.27 -19.85
C SER A 247 12.35 -2.04 -19.90
N PHE A 248 12.10 -1.05 -19.03
CA PHE A 248 12.97 0.10 -18.86
C PHE A 248 14.42 -0.28 -18.48
N SER A 249 14.59 -1.24 -17.58
CA SER A 249 15.90 -1.72 -17.15
C SER A 249 16.67 -2.42 -18.29
N LYS A 250 15.99 -3.12 -19.20
CA LYS A 250 16.60 -3.79 -20.34
C LYS A 250 17.06 -2.77 -21.40
N ASP A 251 16.25 -1.78 -21.71
CA ASP A 251 16.59 -0.71 -22.67
C ASP A 251 17.82 0.09 -22.20
N GLU A 252 17.96 0.31 -20.88
CA GLU A 252 19.12 0.98 -20.29
C GLU A 252 20.37 0.07 -20.24
N ASN A 253 20.20 -1.26 -20.10
CA ASN A 253 21.31 -2.22 -20.08
C ASN A 253 21.89 -2.49 -21.48
N GLU A 254 21.11 -2.39 -22.55
CA GLU A 254 21.63 -2.36 -23.92
C GLU A 254 22.48 -1.08 -24.18
N ALA A 255 22.24 -0.02 -23.39
CA ALA A 255 23.00 1.23 -23.46
C ALA A 255 24.18 1.33 -22.47
N ARG A 256 24.21 0.49 -21.43
CA ARG A 256 25.22 0.53 -20.34
C ARG A 256 25.42 -0.84 -19.70
N ASP A 257 26.62 -1.35 -19.86
CA ASP A 257 27.16 -2.47 -19.09
C ASP A 257 27.22 -2.13 -17.58
N ASP A 258 26.65 -2.99 -16.70
CA ASP A 258 27.04 -3.23 -15.30
C ASP A 258 26.42 -2.45 -14.11
N THR A 259 25.29 -1.74 -14.18
CA THR A 259 24.79 -1.06 -12.95
C THR A 259 23.33 -1.34 -12.52
N ALA A 260 22.55 -2.02 -13.33
CA ALA A 260 21.08 -2.16 -13.10
C ALA A 260 20.67 -3.18 -12.02
N SER A 261 21.54 -4.11 -11.63
CA SER A 261 21.20 -5.16 -10.62
C SER A 261 21.06 -4.63 -9.18
N LYS A 262 21.37 -3.35 -8.94
CA LYS A 262 21.36 -2.75 -7.59
C LYS A 262 20.10 -1.98 -7.23
N ILE A 263 19.21 -1.66 -8.19
CA ILE A 263 18.04 -0.80 -7.98
C ILE A 263 16.83 -1.58 -7.43
N PHE A 264 16.73 -2.89 -7.69
CA PHE A 264 15.61 -3.73 -7.22
C PHE A 264 15.68 -4.20 -5.76
N LYS A 265 16.64 -3.72 -4.97
CA LYS A 265 16.78 -4.09 -3.54
C LYS A 265 16.14 -3.14 -2.55
N LEU A 266 15.36 -2.15 -3.01
CA LEU A 266 14.81 -1.07 -2.15
C LEU A 266 13.27 -0.95 -2.20
N ILE A 267 12.56 -2.02 -2.59
CA ILE A 267 11.10 -2.13 -2.41
C ILE A 267 10.80 -3.38 -1.60
#